data_b6f5bc5d9cd76541ada8cd9ed2df5b03
#
_entry.id   b6f5bc5d9cd76541ada8cd9ed2df5b03
#
_cell.length_a   1.000
_cell.length_b   1.000
_cell.length_c   1.000
_cell.angle_alpha   90.00
_cell.angle_beta   90.00
_cell.angle_gamma   90.00
#
_symmetry.space_group_name_H-M   'P 1'
#
loop_
_entity.id
_entity.type
_entity.pdbx_description
1 polymer ?
#
loop_
_entity_poly.entity_id
_entity_poly.type
_entity_poly.pdbx_seq_one_letter_code
_entity_poly.pdbx_strand_id
1 'polypeptide(L)'
;MEILKYTEDHQNFRKRFRRFLEKEVTPYADEWEKAGIVPKTAWEKMGRAGFLCTEVSSDYGGLGGDFLYSVIVIEELTHTGQNGLIAPLHSDIVVPYITAYASDALKKKYLPGCVSGDIVTAVAMTEPVSYTHL
;
A
#
# COMPACT_ATOMS: atom_id res chain seq x y z
N MET A 1 10.70 -17.37 20.24
CA MET A 1 9.57 -18.09 19.59
C MET A 1 9.16 -17.25 18.39
N GLU A 2 9.35 -17.76 17.18
CA GLU A 2 8.98 -17.03 15.96
C GLU A 2 7.46 -17.14 15.79
N ILE A 3 6.76 -16.01 15.96
CA ILE A 3 5.30 -15.96 15.90
C ILE A 3 4.80 -15.97 14.45
N LEU A 4 5.54 -15.30 13.55
CA LEU A 4 5.22 -15.23 12.12
C LEU A 4 6.19 -16.10 11.33
N LYS A 5 5.65 -17.04 10.56
CA LYS A 5 6.44 -17.96 9.74
C LYS A 5 6.52 -17.45 8.31
N TYR A 6 7.56 -16.69 8.02
CA TYR A 6 7.83 -16.23 6.66
C TYR A 6 8.41 -17.34 5.79
N THR A 7 7.84 -17.53 4.61
CA THR A 7 8.37 -18.41 3.56
C THR A 7 9.57 -17.78 2.85
N GLU A 8 10.23 -18.54 1.98
CA GLU A 8 11.29 -18.01 1.11
C GLU A 8 10.77 -16.89 0.20
N ASP A 9 9.55 -17.02 -0.33
CA ASP A 9 8.91 -16.00 -1.17
C ASP A 9 8.68 -14.70 -0.40
N HIS A 10 8.22 -14.77 0.85
CA HIS A 10 8.12 -13.61 1.73
C HIS A 10 9.47 -12.93 1.94
N GLN A 11 10.54 -13.69 2.18
CA GLN A 11 11.88 -13.13 2.38
C GLN A 11 12.43 -12.51 1.08
N ASN A 12 12.17 -13.10 -0.07
CA ASN A 12 12.55 -12.55 -1.37
C ASN A 12 11.79 -11.27 -1.69
N PHE A 13 10.48 -11.22 -1.38
CA PHE A 13 9.66 -10.01 -1.48
C PHE A 13 10.22 -8.90 -0.58
N ARG A 14 10.52 -9.19 0.68
CA ARG A 14 11.12 -8.24 1.64
C ARG A 14 12.42 -7.63 1.09
N LYS A 15 13.33 -8.47 0.58
CA LYS A 15 14.60 -8.00 0.00
C LYS A 15 14.37 -7.08 -1.20
N ARG A 16 13.44 -7.43 -2.09
CA ARG A 16 13.10 -6.61 -3.26
C ARG A 16 12.48 -5.29 -2.83
N PHE A 17 11.57 -5.31 -1.86
CA PHE A 17 10.89 -4.12 -1.39
C PHE A 17 11.87 -3.17 -0.66
N ARG A 18 12.73 -3.69 0.20
CA ARG A 18 13.78 -2.89 0.86
C ARG A 18 14.67 -2.16 -0.15
N ARG A 19 15.15 -2.85 -1.19
CA ARG A 19 15.93 -2.22 -2.26
C ARG A 19 15.15 -1.13 -3.01
N PHE A 20 13.87 -1.35 -3.21
CA PHE A 20 13.00 -0.34 -3.81
C PHE A 20 12.91 0.90 -2.92
N LEU A 21 12.67 0.73 -1.62
CA LEU A 21 12.59 1.83 -0.66
C LEU A 21 13.90 2.62 -0.57
N GLU A 22 15.03 1.94 -0.49
CA GLU A 22 16.36 2.55 -0.46
C GLU A 22 16.65 3.42 -1.69
N LYS A 23 16.09 3.07 -2.83
CA LYS A 23 16.30 3.79 -4.09
C LYS A 23 15.24 4.86 -4.37
N GLU A 24 13.98 4.56 -4.14
CA GLU A 24 12.85 5.34 -4.66
C GLU A 24 12.09 6.11 -3.57
N VAL A 25 12.37 5.88 -2.28
CA VAL A 25 11.66 6.50 -1.17
C VAL A 25 12.61 7.21 -0.20
N THR A 26 13.53 6.47 0.40
CA THR A 26 14.41 7.01 1.45
C THR A 26 15.19 8.27 1.03
N PRO A 27 15.76 8.38 -0.19
CA PRO A 27 16.50 9.57 -0.60
C PRO A 27 15.62 10.83 -0.73
N TYR A 28 14.31 10.67 -0.85
CA TYR A 28 13.36 11.75 -1.08
C TYR A 28 12.49 12.07 0.15
N ALA A 29 12.67 11.35 1.26
CA ALA A 29 11.81 11.48 2.44
C ALA A 29 11.77 12.91 2.99
N ASP A 30 12.92 13.56 3.14
CA ASP A 30 13.02 14.94 3.63
C ASP A 30 12.42 15.96 2.65
N GLU A 31 12.55 15.72 1.35
CA GLU A 31 11.96 16.58 0.32
C GLU A 31 10.43 16.52 0.37
N TRP A 32 9.87 15.32 0.44
CA TRP A 32 8.42 15.13 0.51
C TRP A 32 7.83 15.65 1.82
N GLU A 33 8.56 15.49 2.92
CA GLU A 33 8.15 16.05 4.22
C GLU A 33 8.07 17.58 4.17
N LYS A 34 9.08 18.24 3.61
CA LYS A 34 9.08 19.71 3.43
C LYS A 34 7.99 20.18 2.47
N ALA A 35 7.71 19.41 1.42
CA ALA A 35 6.65 19.73 0.46
C ALA A 35 5.24 19.45 1.01
N GLY A 36 5.12 18.68 2.09
CA GLY A 36 3.84 18.27 2.66
C GLY A 36 3.04 17.32 1.78
N ILE A 37 3.69 16.68 0.81
CA ILE A 37 3.04 15.76 -0.13
C ILE A 37 4.02 14.73 -0.69
N VAL A 38 3.56 13.48 -0.77
CA VAL A 38 4.23 12.42 -1.53
C VAL A 38 3.76 12.49 -2.99
N PRO A 39 4.66 12.62 -3.97
CA PRO A 39 4.27 12.75 -5.36
C PRO A 39 3.59 11.47 -5.87
N LYS A 40 2.60 11.64 -6.74
CA LYS A 40 1.85 10.51 -7.33
C LYS A 40 2.76 9.49 -8.00
N THR A 41 3.86 9.94 -8.59
CA THR A 41 4.86 9.06 -9.23
C THR A 41 5.49 8.05 -8.27
N ALA A 42 5.59 8.36 -6.97
CA ALA A 42 6.06 7.39 -5.98
C ALA A 42 5.06 6.23 -5.82
N TRP A 43 3.77 6.52 -5.80
CA TRP A 43 2.70 5.52 -5.76
C TRP A 43 2.69 4.65 -7.01
N GLU A 44 2.78 5.27 -8.19
CA GLU A 44 2.84 4.55 -9.46
C GLU A 44 4.06 3.63 -9.55
N LYS A 45 5.24 4.09 -9.12
CA LYS A 45 6.44 3.25 -9.07
C LYS A 45 6.26 2.07 -8.12
N MET A 46 5.69 2.31 -6.94
CA MET A 46 5.43 1.28 -5.93
C MET A 46 4.44 0.23 -6.45
N GLY A 47 3.34 0.67 -7.08
CA GLY A 47 2.33 -0.20 -7.67
C GLY A 47 2.90 -1.04 -8.83
N ARG A 48 3.58 -0.41 -9.79
CA ARG A 48 4.22 -1.12 -10.92
C ARG A 48 5.29 -2.11 -10.49
N ALA A 49 5.93 -1.89 -9.36
CA ALA A 49 6.88 -2.84 -8.77
C ALA A 49 6.22 -3.98 -8.00
N GLY A 50 4.87 -3.97 -7.85
CA GLY A 50 4.09 -5.02 -7.20
C GLY A 50 4.08 -4.94 -5.67
N PHE A 51 4.22 -3.73 -5.11
CA PHE A 51 4.25 -3.52 -3.66
C PHE A 51 2.99 -2.86 -3.09
N LEU A 52 1.97 -2.60 -3.93
CA LEU A 52 0.64 -2.16 -3.50
C LEU A 52 -0.37 -3.31 -3.63
N CYS A 53 -1.36 -3.33 -2.74
CA CYS A 53 -2.51 -4.22 -2.81
C CYS A 53 -2.13 -5.70 -2.96
N THR A 54 -1.20 -6.16 -2.14
CA THR A 54 -0.57 -7.49 -2.25
C THR A 54 -1.56 -8.65 -2.13
N GLU A 55 -2.70 -8.48 -1.45
CA GLU A 55 -3.74 -9.49 -1.30
C GLU A 55 -4.75 -9.53 -2.46
N VAL A 56 -4.75 -8.49 -3.31
CA VAL A 56 -5.66 -8.45 -4.46
C VAL A 56 -5.32 -9.56 -5.45
N SER A 57 -6.36 -10.24 -5.97
CA SER A 57 -6.21 -11.33 -6.95
C SER A 57 -5.43 -10.90 -8.18
N SER A 58 -4.69 -11.84 -8.76
CA SER A 58 -4.02 -11.70 -10.04
C SER A 58 -4.98 -11.36 -11.20
N ASP A 59 -6.27 -11.67 -11.08
CA ASP A 59 -7.29 -11.28 -12.06
C ASP A 59 -7.42 -9.76 -12.22
N TYR A 60 -7.01 -9.01 -11.18
CA TYR A 60 -6.98 -7.55 -11.18
C TYR A 60 -5.55 -6.98 -11.19
N GLY A 61 -4.55 -7.83 -11.45
CA GLY A 61 -3.14 -7.44 -11.48
C GLY A 61 -2.42 -7.46 -10.13
N GLY A 62 -3.07 -7.91 -9.05
CA GLY A 62 -2.48 -8.05 -7.72
C GLY A 62 -1.56 -9.26 -7.60
N LEU A 63 -0.89 -9.37 -6.46
CA LEU A 63 -0.02 -10.50 -6.16
C LEU A 63 -0.83 -11.77 -5.80
N GLY A 64 -2.04 -11.61 -5.24
CA GLY A 64 -2.83 -12.72 -4.69
C GLY A 64 -2.15 -13.37 -3.48
N GLY A 65 -1.34 -12.61 -2.78
CA GLY A 65 -0.59 -13.06 -1.62
C GLY A 65 -1.43 -13.12 -0.34
N ASP A 66 -0.85 -13.64 0.70
CA ASP A 66 -1.43 -13.63 2.05
C ASP A 66 -1.09 -12.32 2.79
N PHE A 67 -1.67 -12.14 3.98
CA PHE A 67 -1.49 -10.94 4.80
C PHE A 67 -0.03 -10.70 5.25
N LEU A 68 0.84 -11.71 5.22
CA LEU A 68 2.25 -11.53 5.61
C LEU A 68 3.00 -10.61 4.64
N TYR A 69 2.57 -10.51 3.38
CA TYR A 69 3.12 -9.52 2.45
C TYR A 69 2.79 -8.09 2.88
N SER A 70 1.56 -7.84 3.35
CA SER A 70 1.16 -6.54 3.91
C SER A 70 1.95 -6.21 5.17
N VAL A 71 2.17 -7.18 6.07
CA VAL A 71 3.02 -7.00 7.25
C VAL A 71 4.43 -6.58 6.85
N ILE A 72 5.03 -7.21 5.84
CA ILE A 72 6.35 -6.83 5.33
C ILE A 72 6.36 -5.40 4.81
N VAL A 73 5.33 -5.00 4.06
CA VAL A 73 5.22 -3.62 3.55
C VAL A 73 5.19 -2.62 4.70
N ILE A 74 4.41 -2.88 5.74
CA ILE A 74 4.30 -2.00 6.92
C ILE A 74 5.66 -1.91 7.65
N GLU A 75 6.29 -3.05 7.93
CA GLU A 75 7.58 -3.09 8.63
C GLU A 75 8.67 -2.32 7.87
N GLU A 76 8.83 -2.59 6.58
CA GLU A 76 9.88 -1.97 5.77
C GLU A 76 9.63 -0.47 5.52
N LEU A 77 8.37 -0.03 5.32
CA LEU A 77 8.04 1.39 5.22
C LEU A 77 8.37 2.14 6.51
N THR A 78 8.10 1.55 7.66
CA THR A 78 8.39 2.16 8.96
C THR A 78 9.89 2.49 9.11
N HIS A 79 10.76 1.67 8.57
CA HIS A 79 12.21 1.90 8.60
C HIS A 79 12.69 3.09 7.75
N THR A 80 11.88 3.57 6.81
CA THR A 80 12.26 4.73 5.98
C THR A 80 12.11 6.07 6.68
N GLY A 81 11.35 6.13 7.77
CA GLY A 81 10.95 7.37 8.42
C GLY A 81 9.96 8.23 7.61
N GLN A 82 9.55 7.77 6.42
CA GLN A 82 8.61 8.48 5.56
C GLN A 82 7.16 8.16 5.95
N ASN A 83 6.48 9.13 6.56
CA ASN A 83 5.13 8.94 7.11
C ASN A 83 4.01 9.31 6.12
N GLY A 84 4.30 10.05 5.06
CA GLY A 84 3.31 10.49 4.07
C GLY A 84 2.94 9.42 3.04
N LEU A 85 3.81 8.43 2.79
CA LEU A 85 3.52 7.30 1.91
C LEU A 85 2.75 6.23 2.68
N ILE A 86 1.47 6.50 2.96
CA ILE A 86 0.61 5.65 3.78
C ILE A 86 0.01 4.52 2.91
N ALA A 87 0.87 3.70 2.30
CA ALA A 87 0.45 2.59 1.47
C ALA A 87 -0.46 1.57 2.19
N PRO A 88 -0.28 1.27 3.48
CA PRO A 88 -1.19 0.39 4.21
C PRO A 88 -2.62 0.90 4.30
N LEU A 89 -2.85 2.22 4.42
CA LEU A 89 -4.21 2.76 4.41
C LEU A 89 -4.91 2.47 3.07
N HIS A 90 -4.19 2.64 1.98
CA HIS A 90 -4.69 2.34 0.64
C HIS A 90 -4.90 0.84 0.43
N SER A 91 -3.85 0.03 0.66
CA SER A 91 -3.80 -1.38 0.29
C SER A 91 -4.55 -2.30 1.25
N ASP A 92 -4.48 -2.00 2.56
CA ASP A 92 -4.90 -2.94 3.60
C ASP A 92 -6.15 -2.47 4.35
N ILE A 93 -6.59 -1.21 4.13
CA ILE A 93 -7.84 -0.68 4.71
C ILE A 93 -8.87 -0.45 3.61
N VAL A 94 -8.61 0.46 2.64
CA VAL A 94 -9.64 0.88 1.69
C VAL A 94 -9.90 -0.16 0.60
N VAL A 95 -8.86 -0.67 -0.03
CA VAL A 95 -8.99 -1.65 -1.12
C VAL A 95 -9.70 -2.92 -0.69
N PRO A 96 -9.52 -3.48 0.52
CA PRO A 96 -10.30 -4.63 1.00
C PRO A 96 -11.81 -4.38 1.02
N TYR A 97 -12.29 -3.17 1.30
CA TYR A 97 -13.73 -2.85 1.18
C TYR A 97 -14.22 -2.98 -0.26
N ILE A 98 -13.44 -2.51 -1.23
CA ILE A 98 -13.77 -2.66 -2.66
C ILE A 98 -13.79 -4.16 -3.02
N THR A 99 -12.79 -4.91 -2.58
CA THR A 99 -12.68 -6.34 -2.84
C THR A 99 -13.84 -7.14 -2.25
N ALA A 100 -14.26 -6.80 -1.02
CA ALA A 100 -15.30 -7.54 -0.31
C ALA A 100 -16.73 -7.15 -0.76
N TYR A 101 -16.98 -5.86 -0.95
CA TYR A 101 -18.37 -5.35 -1.02
C TYR A 101 -18.75 -4.72 -2.36
N ALA A 102 -17.78 -4.37 -3.23
CA ALA A 102 -18.13 -3.79 -4.51
C ALA A 102 -18.69 -4.84 -5.50
N SER A 103 -19.52 -4.39 -6.44
CA SER A 103 -19.95 -5.21 -7.57
C SER A 103 -18.77 -5.57 -8.49
N ASP A 104 -18.89 -6.64 -9.27
CA ASP A 104 -17.83 -7.06 -10.21
C ASP A 104 -17.47 -5.96 -11.21
N ALA A 105 -18.45 -5.15 -11.63
CA ALA A 105 -18.21 -4.01 -12.51
C ALA A 105 -17.32 -2.95 -11.84
N LEU A 106 -17.55 -2.66 -10.56
CA LEU A 106 -16.73 -1.71 -9.79
C LEU A 106 -15.33 -2.28 -9.48
N LYS A 107 -15.24 -3.57 -9.14
CA LYS A 107 -13.95 -4.24 -8.95
C LYS A 107 -13.09 -4.15 -10.21
N LYS A 108 -13.65 -4.51 -11.37
CA LYS A 108 -12.96 -4.41 -12.67
C LYS A 108 -12.55 -2.99 -13.02
N LYS A 109 -13.37 -2.01 -12.63
CA LYS A 109 -13.10 -0.59 -12.90
C LYS A 109 -11.97 -0.02 -12.04
N TYR A 110 -11.91 -0.37 -10.76
CA TYR A 110 -11.04 0.31 -9.80
C TYR A 110 -9.81 -0.49 -9.36
N LEU A 111 -9.94 -1.80 -9.15
CA LEU A 111 -8.85 -2.59 -8.57
C LEU A 111 -7.56 -2.56 -9.41
N PRO A 112 -7.59 -2.65 -10.75
CA PRO A 112 -6.34 -2.56 -11.52
C PRO A 112 -5.59 -1.23 -11.32
N GLY A 113 -6.33 -0.13 -11.27
CA GLY A 113 -5.74 1.19 -10.99
C GLY A 113 -5.22 1.34 -9.57
N CYS A 114 -5.87 0.71 -8.58
CA CYS A 114 -5.38 0.66 -7.21
C CYS A 114 -4.08 -0.15 -7.09
N VAL A 115 -4.00 -1.27 -7.79
CA VAL A 115 -2.80 -2.13 -7.81
C VAL A 115 -1.62 -1.43 -8.48
N SER A 116 -1.86 -0.74 -9.60
CA SER A 116 -0.81 -0.03 -10.35
C SER A 116 -0.37 1.28 -9.70
N GLY A 117 -1.12 1.81 -8.72
CA GLY A 117 -0.89 3.11 -8.12
C GLY A 117 -1.40 4.29 -8.95
N ASP A 118 -2.09 4.04 -10.07
CA ASP A 118 -2.75 5.08 -10.86
C ASP A 118 -3.95 5.68 -10.11
N ILE A 119 -4.56 4.90 -9.22
CA ILE A 119 -5.61 5.32 -8.29
C ILE A 119 -5.08 5.16 -6.87
N VAL A 120 -5.02 6.27 -6.14
CA VAL A 120 -4.73 6.28 -4.70
C VAL A 120 -6.03 6.55 -3.97
N THR A 121 -6.40 5.65 -3.06
CA THR A 121 -7.64 5.72 -2.31
C THR A 121 -7.45 6.45 -0.99
N ALA A 122 -8.55 7.02 -0.48
CA ALA A 122 -8.65 7.59 0.84
C ALA A 122 -9.94 7.11 1.52
N VAL A 123 -9.99 7.22 2.83
CA VAL A 123 -11.15 6.86 3.64
C VAL A 123 -11.64 8.08 4.41
N ALA A 124 -12.96 8.26 4.44
CA ALA A 124 -13.63 9.19 5.33
C ALA A 124 -14.48 8.36 6.31
N MET A 125 -14.05 8.29 7.57
CA MET A 125 -14.72 7.52 8.63
C MET A 125 -15.32 8.49 9.64
N THR A 126 -16.36 9.22 9.21
CA THR A 126 -17.05 10.19 10.05
C THR A 126 -18.08 9.48 10.90
N GLU A 127 -17.96 9.65 12.21
CA GLU A 127 -19.00 9.27 13.19
C GLU A 127 -19.81 10.49 13.61
N PRO A 128 -21.01 10.31 14.21
CA PRO A 128 -21.71 11.43 14.88
C PRO A 128 -20.75 12.11 15.86
N VAL A 129 -20.64 13.42 15.80
CA VAL A 129 -19.68 14.30 16.51
C VAL A 129 -18.22 14.24 16.04
N SER A 130 -17.81 13.37 15.13
CA SER A 130 -16.52 13.50 14.47
C SER A 130 -16.45 14.85 13.75
N TYR A 131 -15.33 15.55 13.84
CA TYR A 131 -15.10 16.88 13.25
C TYR A 131 -16.01 18.02 13.77
N THR A 132 -16.89 17.79 14.76
CA THR A 132 -17.77 18.84 15.30
C THR A 132 -17.07 19.71 16.35
N HIS A 133 -15.94 19.27 16.87
CA HIS A 133 -15.18 19.92 17.94
C HIS A 133 -13.70 20.14 17.60
N LEU A 134 -13.38 20.23 16.30
CA LEU A 134 -12.05 20.59 15.83
C LEU A 134 -11.88 22.11 15.76
#